data_c217c2ce42b69968ffbc38066a13daa1
#
_entry.id   c217c2ce42b69968ffbc38066a13daa1
#
_cell.length_a   1.000
_cell.length_b   1.000
_cell.length_c   1.000
_cell.angle_alpha   90.00
_cell.angle_beta   90.00
_cell.angle_gamma   90.00
#
_symmetry.space_group_name_H-M   'P 1'
#
loop_
_entity.id
_entity.type
_entity.pdbx_description
1 polymer ?
#
loop_
_entity_poly.entity_id
_entity_poly.type
_entity_poly.pdbx_seq_one_letter_code
_entity_poly.pdbx_strand_id
1 'polypeptide(L)'
;MTTPSGVEGSGRWQVLLALLLGLAAVSHAAVLIRLAEAHPVVIAAFRLATASLVVVPLAMLRCRQEWSTLSRQGFCLALGAGALLALHFASWIASLAYTSIANSVVLVSLTPVWIALATVVFLGRRVALLTLGSVALSVLGSAIIGIYSAEDDARGLLGDGLALAGGIFMAGYLMLGQQVRRELSLLAYIALCYGTAAVLLGLAVVMLNLPVMGLGAGTYLAMLALGLVSQVIGHSVYNWALKRFSPNFVSVCLLGEPVLSGLLGLLYFREAIANPTLIGGGIVLLGIYLGIQAEVAPTKKPPEFSQGV
;
A
#
# COMPACT_ATOMS: atom_id res chain seq x y z
N MET A 1 -34.21 -3.51 -1.15
CA MET A 1 -33.53 -3.89 0.09
C MET A 1 -33.03 -5.31 -0.08
N THR A 2 -31.81 -5.49 -0.51
CA THR A 2 -31.12 -6.78 -0.43
C THR A 2 -29.78 -6.46 0.19
N THR A 3 -29.65 -6.70 1.50
CA THR A 3 -28.38 -6.88 2.18
C THR A 3 -27.57 -7.91 1.38
N PRO A 4 -26.25 -7.75 1.20
CA PRO A 4 -25.44 -8.81 0.64
C PRO A 4 -25.36 -9.94 1.70
N SER A 5 -26.39 -10.78 1.72
CA SER A 5 -26.44 -12.04 2.43
C SER A 5 -25.55 -13.02 1.65
N GLY A 6 -24.40 -13.35 2.19
CA GLY A 6 -23.63 -14.41 1.58
C GLY A 6 -22.17 -14.51 2.00
N VAL A 7 -21.86 -14.11 3.25
CA VAL A 7 -20.67 -14.67 3.91
C VAL A 7 -21.20 -15.37 5.16
N GLU A 8 -21.59 -16.66 5.00
CA GLU A 8 -21.88 -17.53 6.12
C GLU A 8 -20.74 -17.47 7.13
N GLY A 9 -21.04 -17.59 8.43
CA GLY A 9 -20.13 -17.26 9.54
C GLY A 9 -18.72 -17.85 9.45
N SER A 10 -18.49 -18.98 8.80
CA SER A 10 -17.16 -19.57 8.55
C SER A 10 -16.30 -18.76 7.57
N GLY A 11 -16.89 -18.16 6.54
CA GLY A 11 -16.16 -17.36 5.55
C GLY A 11 -15.69 -16.01 6.11
N ARG A 12 -16.38 -15.42 7.07
CA ARG A 12 -16.02 -14.12 7.68
C ARG A 12 -14.74 -14.22 8.50
N TRP A 13 -14.59 -15.27 9.29
CA TRP A 13 -13.38 -15.50 10.10
C TRP A 13 -12.14 -15.78 9.21
N GLN A 14 -12.33 -16.52 8.12
CA GLN A 14 -11.23 -16.77 7.17
C GLN A 14 -10.72 -15.48 6.54
N VAL A 15 -11.61 -14.57 6.17
CA VAL A 15 -11.22 -13.24 5.63
C VAL A 15 -10.47 -12.44 6.67
N LEU A 16 -10.96 -12.37 7.90
CA LEU A 16 -10.31 -11.64 8.99
C LEU A 16 -8.92 -12.22 9.29
N LEU A 17 -8.80 -13.54 9.40
CA LEU A 17 -7.51 -14.20 9.62
C LEU A 17 -6.53 -13.93 8.47
N ALA A 18 -6.98 -13.99 7.22
CA ALA A 18 -6.14 -13.66 6.06
C ALA A 18 -5.64 -12.23 6.14
N LEU A 19 -6.52 -11.26 6.43
CA LEU A 19 -6.15 -9.84 6.54
C LEU A 19 -5.18 -9.59 7.72
N LEU A 20 -5.37 -10.25 8.86
CA LEU A 20 -4.47 -10.17 10.01
C LEU A 20 -3.08 -10.77 9.70
N LEU A 21 -3.04 -11.92 9.02
CA LEU A 21 -1.79 -12.51 8.54
C LEU A 21 -1.09 -11.60 7.52
N GLY A 22 -1.85 -11.01 6.59
CA GLY A 22 -1.35 -10.02 5.66
C GLY A 22 -0.74 -8.81 6.36
N LEU A 23 -1.45 -8.28 7.36
CA LEU A 23 -0.99 -7.16 8.18
C LEU A 23 0.31 -7.49 8.92
N ALA A 24 0.36 -8.63 9.60
CA ALA A 24 1.58 -9.07 10.28
C ALA A 24 2.75 -9.20 9.29
N ALA A 25 2.51 -9.78 8.09
CA ALA A 25 3.53 -9.95 7.08
C ALA A 25 4.08 -8.62 6.52
N VAL A 26 3.20 -7.62 6.25
CA VAL A 26 3.67 -6.31 5.77
C VAL A 26 4.34 -5.49 6.85
N SER A 27 3.90 -5.58 8.10
CA SER A 27 4.47 -4.81 9.21
C SER A 27 5.94 -5.12 9.50
N HIS A 28 6.44 -6.31 9.11
CA HIS A 28 7.85 -6.63 9.19
C HIS A 28 8.70 -5.95 8.10
N ALA A 29 8.06 -5.38 7.05
CA ALA A 29 8.80 -4.85 5.91
C ALA A 29 9.76 -3.73 6.29
N ALA A 30 9.35 -2.77 7.12
CA ALA A 30 10.21 -1.64 7.52
C ALA A 30 11.46 -2.12 8.27
N VAL A 31 11.33 -3.11 9.16
CA VAL A 31 12.48 -3.72 9.86
C VAL A 31 13.40 -4.44 8.89
N LEU A 32 12.85 -5.28 8.00
CA LEU A 32 13.64 -6.01 7.00
C LEU A 32 14.38 -5.07 6.04
N ILE A 33 13.75 -3.94 5.66
CA ILE A 33 14.38 -2.92 4.84
C ILE A 33 15.56 -2.28 5.59
N ARG A 34 15.40 -1.94 6.87
CA ARG A 34 16.47 -1.37 7.71
C ARG A 34 17.62 -2.35 7.95
N LEU A 35 17.35 -3.66 8.01
CA LEU A 35 18.35 -4.72 8.09
C LEU A 35 19.08 -4.96 6.77
N ALA A 36 18.51 -4.54 5.64
CA ALA A 36 19.11 -4.68 4.33
C ALA A 36 20.05 -3.49 4.05
N GLU A 37 21.34 -3.67 4.27
CA GLU A 37 22.39 -2.69 4.01
C GLU A 37 22.68 -2.56 2.51
N ALA A 38 21.73 -2.00 1.76
CA ALA A 38 21.81 -1.82 0.33
C ALA A 38 21.08 -0.54 -0.12
N HIS A 39 21.32 -0.11 -1.37
CA HIS A 39 20.61 1.03 -1.94
C HIS A 39 19.09 0.75 -2.00
N PRO A 40 18.21 1.71 -1.64
CA PRO A 40 16.75 1.50 -1.60
C PRO A 40 16.16 0.90 -2.87
N VAL A 41 16.60 1.33 -4.04
CA VAL A 41 16.15 0.80 -5.34
C VAL A 41 16.58 -0.67 -5.52
N VAL A 42 17.75 -1.06 -5.02
CA VAL A 42 18.22 -2.45 -5.03
C VAL A 42 17.32 -3.32 -4.14
N ILE A 43 17.02 -2.85 -2.93
CA ILE A 43 16.11 -3.55 -2.00
C ILE A 43 14.74 -3.74 -2.66
N ALA A 44 14.18 -2.69 -3.26
CA ALA A 44 12.91 -2.75 -3.97
C ALA A 44 12.95 -3.75 -5.14
N ALA A 45 14.01 -3.72 -5.95
CA ALA A 45 14.20 -4.62 -7.09
C ALA A 45 14.28 -6.09 -6.64
N PHE A 46 15.08 -6.40 -5.63
CA PHE A 46 15.20 -7.76 -5.07
C PHE A 46 13.88 -8.25 -4.49
N ARG A 47 13.14 -7.39 -3.75
CA ARG A 47 11.81 -7.71 -3.22
C ARG A 47 10.86 -8.17 -4.32
N LEU A 48 10.75 -7.37 -5.41
CA LEU A 48 9.84 -7.66 -6.51
C LEU A 48 10.36 -8.79 -7.40
N ALA A 49 11.66 -8.90 -7.63
CA ALA A 49 12.27 -10.01 -8.36
C ALA A 49 12.03 -11.35 -7.65
N THR A 50 12.26 -11.42 -6.34
CA THR A 50 12.00 -12.61 -5.52
C THR A 50 10.53 -13.03 -5.61
N ALA A 51 9.60 -12.08 -5.44
CA ALA A 51 8.17 -12.37 -5.57
C ALA A 51 7.81 -12.84 -6.99
N SER A 52 8.36 -12.19 -8.02
CA SER A 52 8.10 -12.53 -9.42
C SER A 52 8.64 -13.91 -9.79
N LEU A 53 9.81 -14.29 -9.28
CA LEU A 53 10.38 -15.64 -9.48
C LEU A 53 9.47 -16.75 -8.94
N VAL A 54 8.64 -16.47 -7.94
CA VAL A 54 7.66 -17.42 -7.42
C VAL A 54 6.36 -17.37 -8.22
N VAL A 55 5.79 -16.16 -8.42
CA VAL A 55 4.43 -16.05 -8.94
C VAL A 55 4.34 -16.14 -10.46
N VAL A 56 5.35 -15.65 -11.21
CA VAL A 56 5.30 -15.64 -12.68
C VAL A 56 5.35 -17.05 -13.28
N PRO A 57 6.28 -17.94 -12.91
CA PRO A 57 6.28 -19.31 -13.44
C PRO A 57 4.98 -20.06 -13.12
N LEU A 58 4.46 -19.88 -11.90
CA LEU A 58 3.20 -20.52 -11.50
C LEU A 58 2.00 -19.98 -12.32
N ALA A 59 1.98 -18.69 -12.62
CA ALA A 59 0.95 -18.07 -13.45
C ALA A 59 1.10 -18.49 -14.91
N MET A 60 2.32 -18.63 -15.43
CA MET A 60 2.56 -19.15 -16.78
C MET A 60 2.01 -20.57 -16.98
N LEU A 61 2.03 -21.37 -15.93
CA LEU A 61 1.50 -22.74 -15.96
C LEU A 61 -0.04 -22.78 -15.82
N ARG A 62 -0.63 -21.85 -15.06
CA ARG A 62 -2.04 -21.96 -14.65
C ARG A 62 -2.96 -20.89 -15.25
N CYS A 63 -2.44 -19.76 -15.69
CA CYS A 63 -3.24 -18.58 -16.05
C CYS A 63 -3.05 -18.11 -17.50
N ARG A 64 -2.41 -18.91 -18.37
CA ARG A 64 -2.15 -18.51 -19.78
C ARG A 64 -3.44 -18.15 -20.52
N GLN A 65 -4.53 -18.86 -20.28
CA GLN A 65 -5.82 -18.61 -20.91
C GLN A 65 -6.43 -17.27 -20.42
N GLU A 66 -6.28 -16.91 -19.15
CA GLU A 66 -6.76 -15.64 -18.64
C GLU A 66 -6.05 -14.46 -19.34
N TRP A 67 -4.75 -14.57 -19.57
CA TRP A 67 -3.98 -13.53 -20.26
C TRP A 67 -4.33 -13.41 -21.75
N SER A 68 -4.64 -14.52 -22.42
CA SER A 68 -5.02 -14.50 -23.83
C SER A 68 -6.40 -13.88 -24.09
N THR A 69 -7.26 -13.85 -23.06
CA THR A 69 -8.61 -13.25 -23.12
C THR A 69 -8.67 -11.87 -22.49
N LEU A 70 -7.58 -11.40 -21.88
CA LEU A 70 -7.52 -10.10 -21.21
C LEU A 70 -7.68 -8.97 -22.24
N SER A 71 -8.54 -8.01 -21.92
CA SER A 71 -8.71 -6.81 -22.75
C SER A 71 -7.42 -5.99 -22.81
N ARG A 72 -7.19 -5.28 -23.94
CA ARG A 72 -6.05 -4.35 -24.03
C ARG A 72 -6.04 -3.32 -22.90
N GLN A 73 -7.21 -2.84 -22.52
CA GLN A 73 -7.36 -1.91 -21.40
C GLN A 73 -6.96 -2.57 -20.08
N GLY A 74 -7.44 -3.78 -19.80
CA GLY A 74 -7.07 -4.55 -18.59
C GLY A 74 -5.56 -4.81 -18.51
N PHE A 75 -4.93 -5.13 -19.66
CA PHE A 75 -3.49 -5.30 -19.75
C PHE A 75 -2.74 -4.00 -19.42
N CYS A 76 -3.10 -2.87 -20.03
CA CYS A 76 -2.50 -1.57 -19.72
C CYS A 76 -2.68 -1.17 -18.26
N LEU A 77 -3.87 -1.43 -17.67
CA LEU A 77 -4.13 -1.18 -16.25
C LEU A 77 -3.26 -2.05 -15.34
N ALA A 78 -3.03 -3.33 -15.69
CA ALA A 78 -2.15 -4.22 -14.94
C ALA A 78 -0.70 -3.74 -14.95
N LEU A 79 -0.19 -3.32 -16.13
CA LEU A 79 1.14 -2.72 -16.26
C LEU A 79 1.24 -1.39 -15.49
N GLY A 80 0.21 -0.53 -15.58
CA GLY A 80 0.13 0.71 -14.83
C GLY A 80 0.14 0.48 -13.32
N ALA A 81 -0.59 -0.52 -12.83
CA ALA A 81 -0.55 -0.93 -11.42
C ALA A 81 0.85 -1.40 -11.01
N GLY A 82 1.56 -2.15 -11.86
CA GLY A 82 2.94 -2.56 -11.63
C GLY A 82 3.92 -1.39 -11.61
N ALA A 83 3.74 -0.41 -12.50
CA ALA A 83 4.56 0.81 -12.49
C ALA A 83 4.35 1.64 -11.22
N LEU A 84 3.09 1.82 -10.79
CA LEU A 84 2.78 2.52 -9.54
C LEU A 84 3.30 1.76 -8.32
N LEU A 85 3.29 0.43 -8.34
CA LEU A 85 3.88 -0.39 -7.29
C LEU A 85 5.41 -0.22 -7.24
N ALA A 86 6.08 -0.14 -8.40
CA ALA A 86 7.52 0.14 -8.48
C ALA A 86 7.85 1.51 -7.87
N LEU A 87 7.11 2.56 -8.23
CA LEU A 87 7.27 3.90 -7.70
C LEU A 87 6.96 3.96 -6.18
N HIS A 88 5.91 3.26 -5.74
CA HIS A 88 5.59 3.12 -4.32
C HIS A 88 6.79 2.57 -3.54
N PHE A 89 7.34 1.44 -3.95
CA PHE A 89 8.46 0.85 -3.22
C PHE A 89 9.76 1.65 -3.36
N ALA A 90 10.04 2.23 -4.52
CA ALA A 90 11.21 3.07 -4.69
C ALA A 90 11.18 4.28 -3.73
N SER A 91 10.04 4.97 -3.62
CA SER A 91 9.90 6.13 -2.74
C SER A 91 9.78 5.75 -1.27
N TRP A 92 8.92 4.78 -0.94
CA TRP A 92 8.73 4.38 0.46
C TRP A 92 9.98 3.74 1.08
N ILE A 93 10.67 2.84 0.36
CA ILE A 93 11.92 2.24 0.86
C ILE A 93 13.00 3.31 1.02
N ALA A 94 13.08 4.26 0.07
CA ALA A 94 14.01 5.38 0.19
C ALA A 94 13.69 6.27 1.41
N SER A 95 12.42 6.47 1.75
CA SER A 95 12.04 7.29 2.91
C SER A 95 12.66 6.79 4.21
N LEU A 96 12.74 5.47 4.38
CA LEU A 96 13.30 4.82 5.57
C LEU A 96 14.82 5.07 5.77
N ALA A 97 15.51 5.59 4.74
CA ALA A 97 16.91 6.02 4.88
C ALA A 97 17.04 7.45 5.44
N TYR A 98 15.94 8.21 5.50
CA TYR A 98 15.96 9.63 5.83
C TYR A 98 15.08 10.00 7.03
N THR A 99 14.06 9.20 7.36
CA THR A 99 13.16 9.45 8.50
C THR A 99 12.99 8.19 9.35
N SER A 100 12.33 8.31 10.51
CA SER A 100 12.07 7.19 11.40
C SER A 100 11.09 6.17 10.78
N ILE A 101 11.15 4.92 11.23
CA ILE A 101 10.18 3.89 10.83
C ILE A 101 8.76 4.37 11.11
N ALA A 102 8.53 4.92 12.31
CA ALA A 102 7.22 5.39 12.72
C ALA A 102 6.68 6.51 11.82
N ASN A 103 7.50 7.54 11.53
CA ASN A 103 7.12 8.64 10.63
C ASN A 103 6.81 8.13 9.23
N SER A 104 7.73 7.36 8.65
CA SER A 104 7.58 6.82 7.29
C SER A 104 6.28 6.01 7.14
N VAL A 105 6.01 5.09 8.09
CA VAL A 105 4.84 4.20 8.00
C VAL A 105 3.54 4.95 8.28
N VAL A 106 3.51 5.92 9.19
CA VAL A 106 2.33 6.78 9.41
C VAL A 106 2.01 7.59 8.14
N LEU A 107 3.02 8.20 7.51
CA LEU A 107 2.80 9.06 6.35
C LEU A 107 2.40 8.27 5.09
N VAL A 108 2.99 7.11 4.85
CA VAL A 108 2.56 6.24 3.73
C VAL A 108 1.15 5.69 3.95
N SER A 109 0.72 5.55 5.19
CA SER A 109 -0.64 5.11 5.57
C SER A 109 -1.74 6.15 5.29
N LEU A 110 -1.42 7.33 4.77
CA LEU A 110 -2.38 8.28 4.19
C LEU A 110 -3.02 7.78 2.88
N THR A 111 -2.68 6.59 2.43
CA THR A 111 -3.24 5.95 1.23
C THR A 111 -4.77 6.06 1.11
N PRO A 112 -5.62 5.82 2.16
CA PRO A 112 -7.07 5.99 2.06
C PRO A 112 -7.50 7.44 1.75
N VAL A 113 -6.76 8.43 2.24
CA VAL A 113 -7.02 9.85 1.96
C VAL A 113 -6.78 10.14 0.47
N TRP A 114 -5.69 9.62 -0.08
CA TRP A 114 -5.37 9.76 -1.49
C TRP A 114 -6.38 9.05 -2.40
N ILE A 115 -6.88 7.86 -2.00
CA ILE A 115 -7.95 7.15 -2.71
C ILE A 115 -9.25 7.99 -2.69
N ALA A 116 -9.63 8.52 -1.52
CA ALA A 116 -10.82 9.36 -1.40
C ALA A 116 -10.71 10.62 -2.28
N LEU A 117 -9.57 11.31 -2.22
CA LEU A 117 -9.30 12.50 -3.02
C LEU A 117 -9.34 12.19 -4.53
N ALA A 118 -8.67 11.11 -4.96
CA ALA A 118 -8.68 10.68 -6.35
C ALA A 118 -10.10 10.32 -6.84
N THR A 119 -10.92 9.70 -5.98
CA THR A 119 -12.32 9.38 -6.27
C THR A 119 -13.15 10.65 -6.53
N VAL A 120 -12.89 11.71 -5.77
CA VAL A 120 -13.56 13.01 -5.97
C VAL A 120 -13.10 13.68 -7.26
N VAL A 121 -11.78 13.81 -7.42
CA VAL A 121 -11.19 14.58 -8.54
C VAL A 121 -11.45 13.90 -9.88
N PHE A 122 -11.25 12.57 -9.97
CA PHE A 122 -11.34 11.84 -11.25
C PHE A 122 -12.73 11.25 -11.51
N LEU A 123 -13.52 10.96 -10.48
CA LEU A 123 -14.85 10.37 -10.65
C LEU A 123 -15.99 11.38 -10.42
N GLY A 124 -15.67 12.65 -10.13
CA GLY A 124 -16.65 13.73 -9.98
C GLY A 124 -17.66 13.52 -8.83
N ARG A 125 -17.37 12.63 -7.88
CA ARG A 125 -18.29 12.36 -6.76
C ARG A 125 -18.27 13.51 -5.76
N ARG A 126 -19.45 13.92 -5.26
CA ARG A 126 -19.55 14.92 -4.21
C ARG A 126 -18.91 14.41 -2.92
N VAL A 127 -18.11 15.25 -2.28
CA VAL A 127 -17.44 14.94 -1.02
C VAL A 127 -18.38 15.19 0.13
N ALA A 128 -18.56 14.22 1.02
CA ALA A 128 -19.24 14.44 2.28
C ALA A 128 -18.41 15.38 3.17
N LEU A 129 -19.06 16.20 3.99
CA LEU A 129 -18.38 17.10 4.93
C LEU A 129 -17.46 16.33 5.88
N LEU A 130 -17.86 15.11 6.26
CA LEU A 130 -17.05 14.21 7.08
C LEU A 130 -15.74 13.78 6.37
N THR A 131 -15.78 13.60 5.04
CA THR A 131 -14.57 13.31 4.24
C THR A 131 -13.63 14.52 4.21
N LEU A 132 -14.17 15.74 4.08
CA LEU A 132 -13.35 16.95 4.17
C LEU A 132 -12.69 17.10 5.55
N GLY A 133 -13.41 16.84 6.62
CA GLY A 133 -12.88 16.81 7.99
C GLY A 133 -11.78 15.76 8.17
N SER A 134 -11.97 14.58 7.58
CA SER A 134 -10.97 13.50 7.54
C SER A 134 -9.67 13.95 6.87
N VAL A 135 -9.76 14.55 5.69
CA VAL A 135 -8.61 15.08 4.96
C VAL A 135 -7.91 16.18 5.77
N ALA A 136 -8.66 17.11 6.35
CA ALA A 136 -8.11 18.21 7.16
C ALA A 136 -7.35 17.68 8.39
N LEU A 137 -7.90 16.71 9.12
CA LEU A 137 -7.23 16.06 10.26
C LEU A 137 -5.96 15.33 9.82
N SER A 138 -6.02 14.59 8.70
CA SER A 138 -4.87 13.86 8.19
C SER A 138 -3.74 14.81 7.77
N VAL A 139 -4.07 15.93 7.12
CA VAL A 139 -3.09 16.99 6.78
C VAL A 139 -2.52 17.64 8.03
N LEU A 140 -3.35 17.92 9.04
CA LEU A 140 -2.88 18.50 10.31
C LEU A 140 -1.90 17.54 11.02
N GLY A 141 -2.24 16.27 11.15
CA GLY A 141 -1.38 15.27 11.78
C GLY A 141 -0.05 15.09 11.02
N SER A 142 -0.10 15.07 9.68
CA SER A 142 1.11 15.01 8.84
C SER A 142 1.98 16.27 8.99
N ALA A 143 1.36 17.45 9.11
CA ALA A 143 2.09 18.71 9.33
C ALA A 143 2.82 18.71 10.67
N ILE A 144 2.21 18.17 11.74
CA ILE A 144 2.86 18.04 13.05
C ILE A 144 4.13 17.17 12.95
N ILE A 145 4.03 16.03 12.23
CA ILE A 145 5.18 15.13 12.00
C ILE A 145 6.25 15.84 11.17
N GLY A 146 5.85 16.47 10.05
CA GLY A 146 6.79 17.13 9.14
C GLY A 146 7.51 18.34 9.78
N ILE A 147 6.84 19.15 10.62
CA ILE A 147 7.48 20.25 11.35
C ILE A 147 8.55 19.71 12.29
N TYR A 148 8.23 18.65 13.04
CA TYR A 148 9.21 18.01 13.93
C TYR A 148 10.42 17.46 13.15
N SER A 149 10.18 16.77 12.03
CA SER A 149 11.25 16.24 11.17
C SER A 149 12.13 17.34 10.59
N ALA A 150 11.56 18.51 10.27
CA ALA A 150 12.30 19.66 9.74
C ALA A 150 13.16 20.37 10.80
N GLU A 151 12.73 20.36 12.06
CA GLU A 151 13.51 20.90 13.17
C GLU A 151 14.73 20.01 13.50
N ASP A 152 14.58 18.70 13.31
CA ASP A 152 15.62 17.72 13.62
C ASP A 152 16.70 17.65 12.51
N ASP A 153 16.32 17.55 11.24
CA ASP A 153 17.20 17.61 10.06
C ASP A 153 16.37 17.81 8.77
N ALA A 154 16.86 18.62 7.83
CA ALA A 154 16.28 18.76 6.50
C ALA A 154 16.16 17.41 5.73
N ARG A 155 16.98 16.42 6.07
CA ARG A 155 16.88 15.05 5.55
C ARG A 155 15.60 14.34 6.01
N GLY A 156 15.15 14.57 7.25
CA GLY A 156 13.89 14.04 7.76
C GLY A 156 12.70 14.47 6.92
N LEU A 157 12.65 15.75 6.54
CA LEU A 157 11.59 16.28 5.67
C LEU A 157 11.59 15.64 4.27
N LEU A 158 12.77 15.32 3.70
CA LEU A 158 12.88 14.57 2.46
C LEU A 158 12.29 13.16 2.61
N GLY A 159 12.62 12.47 3.72
CA GLY A 159 12.07 11.15 4.03
C GLY A 159 10.55 11.17 4.14
N ASP A 160 10.01 12.14 4.84
CA ASP A 160 8.57 12.33 5.00
C ASP A 160 7.88 12.60 3.65
N GLY A 161 8.47 13.45 2.80
CA GLY A 161 8.00 13.69 1.43
C GLY A 161 8.01 12.42 0.55
N LEU A 162 9.05 11.60 0.67
CA LEU A 162 9.14 10.32 -0.04
C LEU A 162 8.08 9.31 0.47
N ALA A 163 7.79 9.27 1.77
CA ALA A 163 6.75 8.44 2.33
C ALA A 163 5.35 8.86 1.85
N LEU A 164 5.07 10.17 1.81
CA LEU A 164 3.82 10.72 1.25
C LEU A 164 3.66 10.36 -0.22
N ALA A 165 4.72 10.52 -1.03
CA ALA A 165 4.71 10.11 -2.43
C ALA A 165 4.44 8.60 -2.57
N GLY A 166 5.04 7.78 -1.70
CA GLY A 166 4.76 6.35 -1.61
C GLY A 166 3.28 6.06 -1.38
N GLY A 167 2.62 6.80 -0.49
CA GLY A 167 1.18 6.70 -0.23
C GLY A 167 0.31 7.04 -1.45
N ILE A 168 0.69 8.07 -2.21
CA ILE A 168 0.00 8.45 -3.47
C ILE A 168 0.11 7.31 -4.50
N PHE A 169 1.32 6.77 -4.70
CA PHE A 169 1.52 5.68 -5.65
C PHE A 169 0.80 4.39 -5.21
N MET A 170 0.77 4.10 -3.90
CA MET A 170 -0.01 3.00 -3.34
C MET A 170 -1.50 3.15 -3.62
N ALA A 171 -2.05 4.36 -3.47
CA ALA A 171 -3.44 4.64 -3.79
C ALA A 171 -3.77 4.32 -5.25
N GLY A 172 -2.96 4.82 -6.18
CA GLY A 172 -3.11 4.52 -7.60
C GLY A 172 -3.00 3.01 -7.91
N TYR A 173 -2.01 2.33 -7.34
CA TYR A 173 -1.84 0.89 -7.46
C TYR A 173 -3.08 0.10 -7.01
N LEU A 174 -3.66 0.42 -5.85
CA LEU A 174 -4.86 -0.25 -5.35
C LEU A 174 -6.09 0.04 -6.22
N MET A 175 -6.24 1.28 -6.70
CA MET A 175 -7.36 1.67 -7.56
C MET A 175 -7.30 0.96 -8.94
N LEU A 176 -6.14 0.92 -9.59
CA LEU A 176 -5.97 0.19 -10.84
C LEU A 176 -6.09 -1.33 -10.61
N GLY A 177 -5.47 -1.82 -9.54
CA GLY A 177 -5.54 -3.22 -9.15
C GLY A 177 -6.96 -3.71 -8.96
N GLN A 178 -7.84 -2.93 -8.34
CA GLN A 178 -9.25 -3.31 -8.19
C GLN A 178 -9.94 -3.50 -9.54
N GLN A 179 -9.67 -2.64 -10.52
CA GLN A 179 -10.26 -2.77 -11.86
C GLN A 179 -9.81 -4.07 -12.55
N VAL A 180 -8.50 -4.34 -12.53
CA VAL A 180 -7.93 -5.55 -13.14
C VAL A 180 -8.40 -6.81 -12.42
N ARG A 181 -8.57 -6.77 -11.10
CA ARG A 181 -9.06 -7.91 -10.31
C ARG A 181 -10.51 -8.33 -10.61
N ARG A 182 -11.26 -7.51 -11.33
CA ARG A 182 -12.58 -7.89 -11.86
C ARG A 182 -12.47 -8.88 -13.03
N GLU A 183 -11.41 -8.77 -13.82
CA GLU A 183 -11.18 -9.58 -15.03
C GLU A 183 -10.26 -10.79 -14.74
N LEU A 184 -9.24 -10.61 -13.89
CA LEU A 184 -8.21 -11.61 -13.64
C LEU A 184 -8.33 -12.30 -12.28
N SER A 185 -7.87 -13.54 -12.22
CA SER A 185 -7.58 -14.23 -10.96
C SER A 185 -6.46 -13.51 -10.18
N LEU A 186 -6.30 -13.83 -8.90
CA LEU A 186 -5.21 -13.25 -8.09
C LEU A 186 -3.85 -13.51 -8.73
N LEU A 187 -3.59 -14.78 -9.06
CA LEU A 187 -2.29 -15.21 -9.56
C LEU A 187 -1.95 -14.56 -10.90
N ALA A 188 -2.93 -14.48 -11.83
CA ALA A 188 -2.76 -13.82 -13.12
C ALA A 188 -2.43 -12.34 -12.97
N TYR A 189 -3.13 -11.64 -12.07
CA TYR A 189 -2.91 -10.21 -11.82
C TYR A 189 -1.56 -9.92 -11.16
N ILE A 190 -1.24 -10.60 -10.05
CA ILE A 190 0.01 -10.30 -9.33
C ILE A 190 1.25 -10.69 -10.15
N ALA A 191 1.16 -11.67 -11.04
CA ALA A 191 2.27 -12.01 -11.94
C ALA A 191 2.56 -10.87 -12.92
N LEU A 192 1.54 -10.26 -13.53
CA LEU A 192 1.72 -9.08 -14.39
C LEU A 192 2.20 -7.88 -13.59
N CYS A 193 1.58 -7.59 -12.45
CA CYS A 193 1.87 -6.43 -11.63
C CYS A 193 3.29 -6.50 -11.03
N TYR A 194 3.63 -7.61 -10.35
CA TYR A 194 4.94 -7.78 -9.72
C TYR A 194 6.05 -7.92 -10.76
N GLY A 195 5.77 -8.65 -11.87
CA GLY A 195 6.70 -8.76 -12.98
C GLY A 195 7.05 -7.41 -13.60
N THR A 196 6.04 -6.58 -13.86
CA THR A 196 6.25 -5.20 -14.36
C THR A 196 7.08 -4.38 -13.39
N ALA A 197 6.73 -4.42 -12.09
CA ALA A 197 7.46 -3.68 -11.08
C ALA A 197 8.92 -4.16 -10.95
N ALA A 198 9.15 -5.48 -11.01
CA ALA A 198 10.49 -6.06 -10.99
C ALA A 198 11.34 -5.63 -12.19
N VAL A 199 10.75 -5.63 -13.39
CA VAL A 199 11.43 -5.17 -14.62
C VAL A 199 11.80 -3.69 -14.51
N LEU A 200 10.86 -2.83 -14.13
CA LEU A 200 11.11 -1.39 -14.02
C LEU A 200 12.17 -1.06 -12.97
N LEU A 201 12.10 -1.69 -11.79
CA LEU A 201 13.12 -1.51 -10.75
C LEU A 201 14.47 -2.11 -11.14
N GLY A 202 14.48 -3.26 -11.80
CA GLY A 202 15.69 -3.86 -12.34
C GLY A 202 16.37 -2.96 -13.40
N LEU A 203 15.59 -2.36 -14.31
CA LEU A 203 16.09 -1.36 -15.26
C LEU A 203 16.66 -0.14 -14.52
N ALA A 204 16.01 0.34 -13.47
CA ALA A 204 16.51 1.45 -12.67
C ALA A 204 17.85 1.09 -11.98
N VAL A 205 18.01 -0.13 -11.46
CA VAL A 205 19.28 -0.63 -10.91
C VAL A 205 20.39 -0.59 -11.95
N VAL A 206 20.12 -1.07 -13.17
CA VAL A 206 21.10 -1.06 -14.27
C VAL A 206 21.43 0.37 -14.71
N MET A 207 20.42 1.21 -14.94
CA MET A 207 20.61 2.60 -15.40
C MET A 207 21.38 3.46 -14.40
N LEU A 208 21.17 3.22 -13.09
CA LEU A 208 21.86 3.92 -12.01
C LEU A 208 23.19 3.25 -11.63
N ASN A 209 23.57 2.17 -12.32
CA ASN A 209 24.78 1.38 -12.06
C ASN A 209 24.97 1.00 -10.58
N LEU A 210 23.87 0.53 -9.93
CA LEU A 210 23.88 0.21 -8.51
C LEU A 210 24.50 -1.17 -8.25
N PRO A 211 25.29 -1.34 -7.17
CA PRO A 211 25.89 -2.61 -6.83
C PRO A 211 24.83 -3.60 -6.33
N VAL A 212 24.76 -4.78 -6.96
CA VAL A 212 23.85 -5.87 -6.58
C VAL A 212 24.59 -7.10 -6.05
N MET A 213 25.90 -7.13 -6.18
CA MET A 213 26.79 -8.21 -5.72
C MET A 213 27.73 -7.72 -4.62
N GLY A 214 28.25 -8.65 -3.83
CA GLY A 214 29.16 -8.33 -2.73
C GLY A 214 28.48 -7.81 -1.47
N LEU A 215 27.15 -7.85 -1.41
CA LEU A 215 26.38 -7.49 -0.21
C LEU A 215 26.52 -8.59 0.86
N GLY A 216 26.37 -8.23 2.13
CA GLY A 216 26.42 -9.19 3.23
C GLY A 216 25.29 -10.24 3.16
N ALA A 217 25.54 -11.45 3.65
CA ALA A 217 24.54 -12.52 3.67
C ALA A 217 23.24 -12.11 4.38
N GLY A 218 23.34 -11.34 5.48
CA GLY A 218 22.19 -10.79 6.20
C GLY A 218 21.31 -9.89 5.31
N THR A 219 21.93 -9.08 4.46
CA THR A 219 21.23 -8.22 3.49
C THR A 219 20.45 -9.04 2.47
N TYR A 220 21.06 -10.08 1.89
CA TYR A 220 20.34 -10.97 0.96
C TYR A 220 19.19 -11.71 1.64
N LEU A 221 19.39 -12.20 2.87
CA LEU A 221 18.32 -12.86 3.65
C LEU A 221 17.16 -11.90 3.96
N ALA A 222 17.46 -10.66 4.33
CA ALA A 222 16.44 -9.64 4.57
C ALA A 222 15.65 -9.33 3.29
N MET A 223 16.31 -9.15 2.16
CA MET A 223 15.66 -8.92 0.87
C MET A 223 14.85 -10.12 0.39
N LEU A 224 15.32 -11.35 0.63
CA LEU A 224 14.58 -12.58 0.35
C LEU A 224 13.31 -12.65 1.21
N ALA A 225 13.43 -12.38 2.51
CA ALA A 225 12.30 -12.34 3.44
C ALA A 225 11.28 -11.25 3.03
N LEU A 226 11.73 -10.07 2.59
CA LEU A 226 10.86 -9.03 2.02
C LEU A 226 10.05 -9.55 0.83
N GLY A 227 10.69 -10.25 -0.10
CA GLY A 227 10.02 -10.82 -1.27
C GLY A 227 9.03 -11.92 -0.92
N LEU A 228 9.39 -12.86 -0.03
CA LEU A 228 8.54 -14.00 0.31
C LEU A 228 7.46 -13.64 1.32
N VAL A 229 7.80 -12.97 2.41
CA VAL A 229 6.85 -12.69 3.50
C VAL A 229 6.04 -11.44 3.18
N SER A 230 6.69 -10.29 3.04
CA SER A 230 5.95 -9.03 2.91
C SER A 230 5.30 -8.87 1.54
N GLN A 231 5.89 -9.42 0.44
CA GLN A 231 5.33 -9.30 -0.90
C GLN A 231 4.41 -10.47 -1.27
N VAL A 232 4.93 -11.73 -1.28
CA VAL A 232 4.13 -12.88 -1.73
C VAL A 232 2.98 -13.17 -0.76
N ILE A 233 3.20 -13.09 0.54
CA ILE A 233 2.12 -13.28 1.52
C ILE A 233 1.38 -11.96 1.74
N GLY A 234 2.05 -10.94 2.27
CA GLY A 234 1.44 -9.70 2.70
C GLY A 234 0.65 -8.99 1.60
N HIS A 235 1.33 -8.46 0.58
CA HIS A 235 0.65 -7.74 -0.50
C HIS A 235 -0.32 -8.58 -1.32
N SER A 236 -0.07 -9.90 -1.46
CA SER A 236 -1.02 -10.75 -2.20
C SER A 236 -2.34 -10.95 -1.47
N VAL A 237 -2.35 -10.94 -0.13
CA VAL A 237 -3.60 -10.96 0.65
C VAL A 237 -4.44 -9.69 0.36
N TYR A 238 -3.81 -8.51 0.32
CA TYR A 238 -4.53 -7.28 -0.02
C TYR A 238 -5.01 -7.26 -1.47
N ASN A 239 -4.19 -7.75 -2.41
CA ASN A 239 -4.61 -7.94 -3.79
C ASN A 239 -5.76 -8.95 -3.94
N TRP A 240 -5.78 -9.99 -3.12
CA TRP A 240 -6.91 -10.92 -3.05
C TRP A 240 -8.18 -10.23 -2.55
N ALA A 241 -8.06 -9.38 -1.54
CA ALA A 241 -9.18 -8.64 -0.97
C ALA A 241 -9.81 -7.66 -1.97
N LEU A 242 -9.02 -7.05 -2.89
CA LEU A 242 -9.51 -6.10 -3.91
C LEU A 242 -10.58 -6.68 -4.84
N LYS A 243 -10.71 -8.00 -4.96
CA LYS A 243 -11.78 -8.62 -5.74
C LYS A 243 -13.15 -8.46 -5.09
N ARG A 244 -13.20 -8.30 -3.77
CA ARG A 244 -14.44 -8.30 -2.97
C ARG A 244 -14.70 -6.99 -2.25
N PHE A 245 -13.64 -6.23 -1.97
CA PHE A 245 -13.69 -5.02 -1.16
C PHE A 245 -13.19 -3.81 -1.95
N SER A 246 -13.61 -2.61 -1.55
CA SER A 246 -13.11 -1.36 -2.13
C SER A 246 -11.63 -1.15 -1.80
N PRO A 247 -10.88 -0.37 -2.62
CA PRO A 247 -9.51 0.03 -2.29
C PRO A 247 -9.42 0.75 -0.95
N ASN A 248 -10.42 1.55 -0.59
CA ASN A 248 -10.51 2.20 0.71
C ASN A 248 -10.56 1.18 1.84
N PHE A 249 -11.46 0.20 1.78
CA PHE A 249 -11.54 -0.85 2.80
C PHE A 249 -10.20 -1.58 2.96
N VAL A 250 -9.57 -1.95 1.83
CA VAL A 250 -8.28 -2.65 1.85
C VAL A 250 -7.20 -1.77 2.48
N SER A 251 -7.14 -0.49 2.13
CA SER A 251 -6.16 0.46 2.70
C SER A 251 -6.37 0.71 4.19
N VAL A 252 -7.62 0.60 4.65
CA VAL A 252 -7.96 0.67 6.09
C VAL A 252 -7.46 -0.52 6.87
N CYS A 253 -7.56 -1.71 6.29
CA CYS A 253 -7.02 -2.91 6.95
C CYS A 253 -5.50 -2.79 7.17
N LEU A 254 -4.80 -1.91 6.42
CA LEU A 254 -3.39 -1.58 6.61
C LEU A 254 -3.12 -0.61 7.77
N LEU A 255 -4.12 0.03 8.37
CA LEU A 255 -3.90 1.02 9.44
C LEU A 255 -3.31 0.44 10.74
N GLY A 256 -3.31 -0.87 10.91
CA GLY A 256 -2.55 -1.52 11.97
C GLY A 256 -1.04 -1.53 11.72
N GLU A 257 -0.59 -1.30 10.48
CA GLU A 257 0.82 -1.33 10.10
C GLU A 257 1.67 -0.29 10.85
N PRO A 258 1.27 1.00 10.96
CA PRO A 258 2.04 1.98 11.75
C PRO A 258 2.29 1.55 13.19
N VAL A 259 1.30 0.95 13.84
CA VAL A 259 1.41 0.49 15.22
C VAL A 259 2.38 -0.69 15.32
N LEU A 260 2.18 -1.71 14.50
CA LEU A 260 3.03 -2.91 14.54
C LEU A 260 4.45 -2.60 14.08
N SER A 261 4.64 -1.83 13.00
CA SER A 261 5.97 -1.47 12.51
C SER A 261 6.71 -0.55 13.48
N GLY A 262 6.02 0.40 14.13
CA GLY A 262 6.60 1.25 15.16
C GLY A 262 7.08 0.43 16.37
N LEU A 263 6.26 -0.52 16.83
CA LEU A 263 6.66 -1.45 17.91
C LEU A 263 7.84 -2.32 17.50
N LEU A 264 7.86 -2.83 16.26
CA LEU A 264 8.98 -3.60 15.75
C LEU A 264 10.25 -2.72 15.63
N GLY A 265 10.13 -1.47 15.21
CA GLY A 265 11.23 -0.50 15.18
C GLY A 265 11.83 -0.27 16.57
N LEU A 266 10.98 -0.09 17.58
CA LEU A 266 11.41 0.00 18.97
C LEU A 266 12.12 -1.28 19.45
N LEU A 267 11.58 -2.46 19.15
CA LEU A 267 12.13 -3.75 19.60
C LEU A 267 13.47 -4.07 18.95
N TYR A 268 13.59 -3.89 17.61
CA TYR A 268 14.79 -4.28 16.87
C TYR A 268 15.91 -3.25 16.89
N PHE A 269 15.55 -1.96 16.85
CA PHE A 269 16.53 -0.87 16.71
C PHE A 269 16.57 0.06 17.92
N ARG A 270 15.72 -0.17 18.94
CA ARG A 270 15.51 0.74 20.08
C ARG A 270 15.15 2.16 19.63
N GLU A 271 14.52 2.28 18.47
CA GLU A 271 14.07 3.55 17.89
C GLU A 271 12.85 4.03 18.67
N ALA A 272 13.05 5.01 19.55
CA ALA A 272 11.96 5.59 20.33
C ALA A 272 11.00 6.36 19.41
N ILE A 273 9.70 6.17 19.62
CA ILE A 273 8.69 6.94 18.89
C ILE A 273 8.58 8.31 19.57
N ALA A 274 8.93 9.36 18.82
CA ALA A 274 8.86 10.73 19.34
C ALA A 274 7.43 11.16 19.67
N ASN A 275 7.24 12.00 20.70
CA ASN A 275 5.91 12.50 21.08
C ASN A 275 5.15 13.18 19.91
N PRO A 276 5.78 14.04 19.07
CA PRO A 276 5.11 14.61 17.91
C PRO A 276 4.61 13.54 16.90
N THR A 277 5.37 12.45 16.72
CA THR A 277 4.96 11.32 15.89
C THR A 277 3.78 10.58 16.48
N LEU A 278 3.73 10.37 17.79
CA LEU A 278 2.58 9.77 18.48
C LEU A 278 1.32 10.63 18.34
N ILE A 279 1.44 11.94 18.57
CA ILE A 279 0.33 12.89 18.49
C ILE A 279 -0.13 13.03 17.03
N GLY A 280 0.77 13.38 16.12
CA GLY A 280 0.47 13.54 14.70
C GLY A 280 -0.06 12.25 14.07
N GLY A 281 0.56 11.11 14.38
CA GLY A 281 0.12 9.79 13.94
C GLY A 281 -1.27 9.43 14.45
N GLY A 282 -1.56 9.70 15.72
CA GLY A 282 -2.91 9.52 16.29
C GLY A 282 -3.97 10.37 15.58
N ILE A 283 -3.65 11.63 15.26
CA ILE A 283 -4.54 12.52 14.50
C ILE A 283 -4.74 12.02 13.07
N VAL A 284 -3.68 11.54 12.40
CA VAL A 284 -3.76 10.92 11.06
C VAL A 284 -4.69 9.71 11.10
N LEU A 285 -4.47 8.78 12.03
CA LEU A 285 -5.30 7.57 12.16
C LEU A 285 -6.76 7.89 12.45
N LEU A 286 -7.03 8.90 13.29
CA LEU A 286 -8.39 9.39 13.54
C LEU A 286 -9.01 9.98 12.27
N GLY A 287 -8.26 10.80 11.53
CA GLY A 287 -8.70 11.36 10.25
C GLY A 287 -9.09 10.25 9.26
N ILE A 288 -8.23 9.25 9.11
CA ILE A 288 -8.48 8.10 8.24
C ILE A 288 -9.73 7.33 8.71
N TYR A 289 -9.88 7.05 10.00
CA TYR A 289 -11.06 6.38 10.55
C TYR A 289 -12.36 7.13 10.22
N LEU A 290 -12.39 8.45 10.39
CA LEU A 290 -13.54 9.27 10.05
C LEU A 290 -13.84 9.27 8.53
N GLY A 291 -12.80 9.26 7.69
CA GLY A 291 -12.97 9.15 6.24
C GLY A 291 -13.67 7.88 5.80
N ILE A 292 -13.39 6.77 6.49
CA ILE A 292 -14.04 5.48 6.27
C ILE A 292 -15.50 5.52 6.67
N GLN A 293 -15.80 6.07 7.84
CA GLN A 293 -17.18 6.23 8.29
C GLN A 293 -18.01 7.06 7.30
N ALA A 294 -17.38 8.05 6.66
CA ALA A 294 -18.00 8.85 5.61
C ALA A 294 -18.36 8.04 4.35
N GLU A 295 -17.54 7.04 4.00
CA GLU A 295 -17.77 6.19 2.82
C GLU A 295 -18.80 5.09 3.08
N VAL A 296 -18.83 4.56 4.29
CA VAL A 296 -19.76 3.49 4.71
C VAL A 296 -21.16 4.03 5.03
N ALA A 297 -21.27 5.33 5.34
CA ALA A 297 -22.57 5.97 5.60
C ALA A 297 -23.48 5.83 4.36
N PRO A 298 -24.73 5.31 4.54
CA PRO A 298 -25.64 5.17 3.41
C PRO A 298 -25.89 6.53 2.78
N THR A 299 -25.54 6.67 1.49
CA THR A 299 -25.90 7.85 0.71
C THR A 299 -27.41 7.98 0.74
N LYS A 300 -27.95 9.04 1.38
CA LYS A 300 -29.37 9.38 1.29
C LYS A 300 -29.71 9.42 -0.22
N LYS A 301 -30.62 8.52 -0.67
CA LYS A 301 -31.17 8.60 -2.01
C LYS A 301 -31.61 10.06 -2.27
N PRO A 302 -31.29 10.65 -3.43
CA PRO A 302 -31.91 11.90 -3.79
C PRO A 302 -33.45 11.72 -3.71
N PRO A 303 -34.21 12.75 -3.29
CA PRO A 303 -35.65 12.65 -3.26
C PRO A 303 -36.14 12.21 -4.64
N GLU A 304 -36.92 11.16 -4.70
CA GLU A 304 -37.65 10.76 -5.90
C GLU A 304 -38.54 11.95 -6.25
N PHE A 305 -38.19 12.65 -7.33
CA PHE A 305 -39.14 13.59 -7.94
C PHE A 305 -40.35 12.75 -8.31
N SER A 306 -41.43 12.85 -7.55
CA SER A 306 -42.73 12.36 -7.95
C SER A 306 -43.05 12.98 -9.30
N GLN A 307 -43.05 12.17 -10.34
CA GLN A 307 -43.68 12.57 -11.60
C GLN A 307 -45.15 12.72 -11.25
N GLY A 308 -45.54 13.96 -10.96
CA GLY A 308 -46.93 14.40 -10.91
C GLY A 308 -47.52 14.27 -12.28
N VAL A 309 -48.65 13.63 -12.31
CA VAL A 309 -49.63 13.37 -13.37
C VAL A 309 -49.77 14.52 -14.38
#